data_666d65b0297d820df2d3b6e2de7cda7e
#
_entry.id   666d65b0297d820df2d3b6e2de7cda7e
#
_cell.length_a   1.000
_cell.length_b   1.000
_cell.length_c   1.000
_cell.angle_alpha   90.00
_cell.angle_beta   90.00
_cell.angle_gamma   90.00
#
_symmetry.space_group_name_H-M   'P 1'
#
loop_
_entity.id
_entity.type
_entity.pdbx_description
1 polymer ?
#
loop_
_entity_poly.entity_id
_entity_poly.type
_entity_poly.pdbx_seq_one_letter_code
_entity_poly.pdbx_strand_id
1 'polypeptide(L)'
;MNILFYLIIIFSKVLNFFINIFFKGRGTDISGLIAYKIMPDFLKRVKNIDPDKVIIVTGTNGKSTATNLIVTTLRNMGKTVSANLEGANLTTGAITTVLKNITLTGKLKTEYLVIESDERYLQITYPQLKPKHLVITNLQKDQMQRSATPEFIYNKVKETIKISKNVYLNADEPISLSLKRFAPGNVITYGVEKNDKSFVKPEEEISTFPCYYCSSKMSFDYFNLDNIGGFRCTECGYKKETPDFNVENIDYRRKIITVNGKKYMTNYNMMYFQYTYVIAIAVLTNLSFTYEEINNNLYKFENIHGRIDDLRYHFLDDEDTMKVKKVKYHRIKQGNSETLQTVLNIITEDIKDKTVIFFLNEVEDYPPYFTSSFYIFDVNLNKLKMQNPNIICFGRSVAYDVANKLKYEGFNEDKLTVIESADGKDLFKELEKDKYGDNIYLILPIERLPKLKRELKHANKHNQKERKEK
;
A
#
# COMPACT_ATOMS: atom_id res chain seq x y z
N MET A 1 28.35 10.95 28.63
CA MET A 1 26.98 10.36 28.55
C MET A 1 26.02 11.52 28.30
N ASN A 2 25.22 11.48 27.23
CA ASN A 2 24.38 12.65 26.86
C ASN A 2 23.10 12.64 27.70
N ILE A 3 23.03 13.41 28.76
CA ILE A 3 21.89 13.55 29.69
C ILE A 3 20.58 13.84 28.90
N LEU A 4 20.68 14.67 27.86
CA LEU A 4 19.54 15.03 27.02
C LEU A 4 18.86 13.81 26.36
N PHE A 5 19.64 12.81 25.95
CA PHE A 5 19.10 11.57 25.39
C PHE A 5 18.17 10.84 26.37
N TYR A 6 18.55 10.74 27.64
CA TYR A 6 17.74 10.09 28.66
C TYR A 6 16.52 10.94 29.06
N LEU A 7 16.65 12.25 29.09
CA LEU A 7 15.53 13.16 29.34
C LEU A 7 14.48 13.03 28.23
N ILE A 8 14.89 12.93 26.95
CA ILE A 8 13.97 12.66 25.83
C ILE A 8 13.23 11.32 26.02
N ILE A 9 13.93 10.26 26.43
CA ILE A 9 13.30 8.96 26.67
C ILE A 9 12.25 9.05 27.78
N ILE A 10 12.58 9.65 28.93
CA ILE A 10 11.67 9.80 30.06
C ILE A 10 10.44 10.62 29.65
N PHE A 11 10.68 11.78 29.04
CA PHE A 11 9.61 12.66 28.58
C PHE A 11 8.68 11.94 27.57
N SER A 12 9.27 11.24 26.61
CA SER A 12 8.49 10.50 25.59
C SER A 12 7.65 9.38 26.19
N LYS A 13 8.13 8.70 27.23
CA LYS A 13 7.35 7.67 27.94
C LYS A 13 6.16 8.25 28.66
N VAL A 14 6.34 9.37 29.34
CA VAL A 14 5.27 10.09 30.01
C VAL A 14 4.25 10.60 28.99
N LEU A 15 4.72 11.21 27.90
CA LEU A 15 3.87 11.70 26.80
C LEU A 15 3.06 10.59 26.18
N ASN A 16 3.69 9.45 25.81
CA ASN A 16 3.02 8.31 25.24
C ASN A 16 1.99 7.68 26.20
N PHE A 17 2.24 7.68 27.49
CA PHE A 17 1.26 7.25 28.48
C PHE A 17 0.01 8.14 28.43
N PHE A 18 0.14 9.46 28.44
CA PHE A 18 -0.99 10.37 28.32
C PHE A 18 -1.72 10.27 26.98
N ILE A 19 -0.98 10.16 25.86
CA ILE A 19 -1.58 9.97 24.53
C ILE A 19 -2.45 8.71 24.49
N ASN A 20 -1.99 7.60 25.06
CA ASN A 20 -2.74 6.35 25.09
C ASN A 20 -4.02 6.44 25.92
N ILE A 21 -4.05 7.26 26.96
CA ILE A 21 -5.23 7.47 27.80
C ILE A 21 -6.26 8.38 27.10
N PHE A 22 -5.82 9.52 26.58
CA PHE A 22 -6.72 10.58 26.12
C PHE A 22 -7.00 10.56 24.61
N PHE A 23 -6.12 9.98 23.80
CA PHE A 23 -6.16 10.08 22.34
C PHE A 23 -6.00 8.72 21.63
N LYS A 24 -6.80 7.72 22.03
CA LYS A 24 -6.78 6.38 21.43
C LYS A 24 -6.76 6.45 19.89
N GLY A 25 -5.65 6.07 19.26
CA GLY A 25 -5.49 6.00 17.82
C GLY A 25 -5.14 7.31 17.11
N ARG A 26 -4.77 8.38 17.83
CA ARG A 26 -4.29 9.65 17.27
C ARG A 26 -2.90 10.01 17.84
N GLY A 27 -2.07 10.69 17.04
CA GLY A 27 -0.75 11.16 17.50
C GLY A 27 0.35 10.11 17.44
N THR A 28 0.34 9.29 16.41
CA THR A 28 1.23 8.13 16.25
C THR A 28 2.72 8.46 16.20
N ASP A 29 3.11 9.70 15.89
CA ASP A 29 4.52 10.11 15.76
C ASP A 29 4.92 11.39 16.53
N ILE A 30 4.04 11.92 17.40
CA ILE A 30 4.31 13.17 18.16
C ILE A 30 5.58 13.05 19.01
N SER A 31 5.74 11.93 19.73
CA SER A 31 6.92 11.73 20.57
C SER A 31 8.22 11.67 19.73
N GLY A 32 8.17 11.05 18.56
CA GLY A 32 9.27 11.01 17.62
C GLY A 32 9.56 12.37 16.99
N LEU A 33 8.54 13.16 16.69
CA LEU A 33 8.68 14.50 16.15
C LEU A 33 9.43 15.42 17.14
N ILE A 34 9.03 15.39 18.42
CA ILE A 34 9.68 16.15 19.48
C ILE A 34 11.13 15.68 19.65
N ALA A 35 11.35 14.36 19.74
CA ALA A 35 12.67 13.79 19.85
C ALA A 35 13.57 14.17 18.66
N TYR A 36 13.05 14.11 17.44
CA TYR A 36 13.79 14.49 16.23
C TYR A 36 14.16 15.97 16.19
N LYS A 37 13.25 16.87 16.60
CA LYS A 37 13.54 18.31 16.67
C LYS A 37 14.65 18.64 17.68
N ILE A 38 14.67 17.94 18.83
CA ILE A 38 15.65 18.18 19.89
C ILE A 38 16.98 17.45 19.58
N MET A 39 16.91 16.26 18.99
CA MET A 39 18.05 15.37 18.72
C MET A 39 17.85 14.63 17.39
N PRO A 40 18.22 15.25 16.26
CA PRO A 40 18.05 14.66 14.93
C PRO A 40 18.76 13.31 14.74
N ASP A 41 19.82 13.04 15.49
CA ASP A 41 20.62 11.81 15.48
C ASP A 41 20.20 10.80 16.58
N PHE A 42 18.95 10.88 17.09
CA PHE A 42 18.45 10.07 18.20
C PHE A 42 18.65 8.58 17.98
N LEU A 43 18.34 8.06 16.78
CA LEU A 43 18.41 6.62 16.47
C LEU A 43 19.85 6.07 16.56
N LYS A 44 20.87 6.89 16.25
CA LYS A 44 22.30 6.50 16.39
C LYS A 44 22.72 6.22 17.84
N ARG A 45 21.98 6.77 18.81
CA ARG A 45 22.33 6.71 20.24
C ARG A 45 21.64 5.56 20.95
N VAL A 46 20.70 4.90 20.28
CA VAL A 46 19.98 3.75 20.81
C VAL A 46 20.93 2.58 20.92
N LYS A 47 20.96 1.96 22.10
CA LYS A 47 21.83 0.82 22.38
C LYS A 47 21.13 -0.48 22.03
N ASN A 48 21.94 -1.51 21.77
CA ASN A 48 21.48 -2.88 21.56
C ASN A 48 20.60 -3.05 20.30
N ILE A 49 20.85 -2.22 19.28
CA ILE A 49 20.33 -2.45 17.92
C ILE A 49 21.37 -3.32 17.21
N ASP A 50 20.97 -4.53 16.84
CA ASP A 50 21.77 -5.43 16.00
C ASP A 50 21.46 -5.11 14.53
N PRO A 51 22.40 -4.56 13.75
CA PRO A 51 22.19 -4.23 12.35
C PRO A 51 21.73 -5.43 11.49
N ASP A 52 22.14 -6.64 11.85
CA ASP A 52 21.77 -7.88 11.15
C ASP A 52 20.29 -8.26 11.34
N LYS A 53 19.62 -7.66 12.34
CA LYS A 53 18.20 -7.84 12.66
C LYS A 53 17.37 -6.58 12.38
N VAL A 54 17.95 -5.59 11.68
CA VAL A 54 17.23 -4.41 11.22
C VAL A 54 16.87 -4.55 9.75
N ILE A 55 15.60 -4.41 9.45
CA ILE A 55 15.04 -4.43 8.10
C ILE A 55 14.38 -3.07 7.83
N ILE A 56 14.76 -2.41 6.75
CA ILE A 56 14.04 -1.24 6.24
C ILE A 56 13.31 -1.63 4.95
N VAL A 57 12.02 -1.33 4.89
CA VAL A 57 11.18 -1.53 3.71
C VAL A 57 10.79 -0.18 3.15
N THR A 58 11.12 0.06 1.89
CA THR A 58 10.81 1.29 1.16
C THR A 58 10.27 0.99 -0.23
N GLY A 59 9.85 2.01 -0.96
CA GLY A 59 9.30 1.91 -2.32
C GLY A 59 7.90 2.52 -2.42
N THR A 60 7.37 2.69 -3.62
CA THR A 60 6.12 3.42 -3.87
C THR A 60 4.90 2.68 -3.35
N ASN A 61 4.69 1.45 -3.78
CA ASN A 61 3.54 0.62 -3.45
C ASN A 61 3.95 -0.66 -2.71
N GLY A 62 3.08 -1.17 -1.82
CA GLY A 62 3.29 -2.45 -1.14
C GLY A 62 4.13 -2.39 0.14
N LYS A 63 4.78 -1.27 0.49
CA LYS A 63 5.60 -1.11 1.71
C LYS A 63 4.92 -1.64 2.98
N SER A 64 3.76 -1.08 3.31
CA SER A 64 3.04 -1.42 4.55
C SER A 64 2.62 -2.89 4.58
N THR A 65 2.24 -3.46 3.43
CA THR A 65 1.84 -4.87 3.35
C THR A 65 3.04 -5.78 3.55
N ALA A 66 4.19 -5.47 2.92
CA ALA A 66 5.43 -6.24 3.07
C ALA A 66 5.98 -6.14 4.51
N THR A 67 6.02 -4.93 5.07
CA THR A 67 6.41 -4.71 6.47
C THR A 67 5.53 -5.52 7.42
N ASN A 68 4.22 -5.45 7.24
CA ASN A 68 3.25 -6.14 8.10
C ASN A 68 3.38 -7.66 8.00
N LEU A 69 3.58 -8.20 6.79
CA LEU A 69 3.76 -9.63 6.57
C LEU A 69 5.06 -10.13 7.23
N ILE A 70 6.18 -9.44 7.04
CA ILE A 70 7.47 -9.77 7.68
C ILE A 70 7.32 -9.75 9.21
N VAL A 71 6.74 -8.69 9.76
CA VAL A 71 6.55 -8.52 11.21
C VAL A 71 5.65 -9.60 11.79
N THR A 72 4.50 -9.85 11.14
CA THR A 72 3.55 -10.88 11.61
C THR A 72 4.18 -12.27 11.57
N THR A 73 4.90 -12.59 10.50
CA THR A 73 5.56 -13.89 10.38
C THR A 73 6.63 -14.07 11.45
N LEU A 74 7.48 -13.06 11.70
CA LEU A 74 8.47 -13.09 12.80
C LEU A 74 7.79 -13.26 14.17
N ARG A 75 6.71 -12.55 14.43
CA ARG A 75 5.95 -12.67 15.68
C ARG A 75 5.32 -14.05 15.85
N ASN A 76 4.77 -14.62 14.78
CA ASN A 76 4.23 -15.99 14.79
C ASN A 76 5.32 -17.05 15.06
N MET A 77 6.58 -16.76 14.70
CA MET A 77 7.76 -17.56 15.05
C MET A 77 8.25 -17.30 16.49
N GLY A 78 7.51 -16.53 17.30
CA GLY A 78 7.87 -16.23 18.69
C GLY A 78 8.95 -15.14 18.85
N LYS A 79 9.29 -14.39 17.78
CA LYS A 79 10.28 -13.31 17.86
C LYS A 79 9.66 -12.02 18.34
N THR A 80 10.43 -11.24 19.10
CA THR A 80 10.03 -9.90 19.53
C THR A 80 10.42 -8.88 18.47
N VAL A 81 9.42 -8.09 17.99
CA VAL A 81 9.60 -7.18 16.85
C VAL A 81 9.01 -5.80 17.13
N SER A 82 9.83 -4.77 16.97
CA SER A 82 9.40 -3.37 16.90
C SER A 82 9.18 -2.96 15.45
N ALA A 83 8.04 -2.34 15.15
CA ALA A 83 7.71 -1.87 13.80
C ALA A 83 6.72 -0.70 13.83
N ASN A 84 6.79 0.19 12.82
CA ASN A 84 5.89 1.34 12.66
C ASN A 84 4.65 0.99 11.80
N LEU A 85 3.87 0.02 12.22
CA LEU A 85 2.71 -0.50 11.48
C LEU A 85 1.53 0.48 11.36
N GLU A 86 1.54 1.58 12.12
CA GLU A 86 0.46 2.58 12.16
C GLU A 86 0.52 3.60 11.01
N GLY A 87 1.41 3.39 10.01
CA GLY A 87 1.51 4.23 8.80
C GLY A 87 2.42 5.45 8.93
N ALA A 88 3.09 5.65 10.07
CA ALA A 88 4.07 6.72 10.26
C ALA A 88 5.43 6.33 9.64
N ASN A 89 5.59 6.54 8.32
CA ASN A 89 6.76 6.10 7.55
C ASN A 89 7.87 7.15 7.41
N LEU A 90 7.77 8.26 8.16
CA LEU A 90 8.82 9.27 8.26
C LEU A 90 9.86 8.85 9.32
N THR A 91 11.01 9.53 9.35
CA THR A 91 12.03 9.33 10.40
C THR A 91 11.46 9.49 11.81
N THR A 92 10.50 10.42 11.99
CA THR A 92 9.78 10.62 13.25
C THR A 92 8.99 9.40 13.69
N GLY A 93 8.38 8.68 12.77
CA GLY A 93 7.69 7.41 13.03
C GLY A 93 8.65 6.29 13.47
N ALA A 94 9.82 6.19 12.83
CA ALA A 94 10.86 5.26 13.25
C ALA A 94 11.36 5.57 14.68
N ILE A 95 11.59 6.86 15.00
CA ILE A 95 11.96 7.29 16.35
C ILE A 95 10.86 6.96 17.36
N THR A 96 9.60 7.23 17.05
CA THR A 96 8.46 6.88 17.92
C THR A 96 8.40 5.39 18.21
N THR A 97 8.61 4.56 17.18
CA THR A 97 8.63 3.10 17.30
C THR A 97 9.71 2.63 18.28
N VAL A 98 10.89 3.20 18.17
CA VAL A 98 11.99 2.92 19.08
C VAL A 98 11.67 3.44 20.50
N LEU A 99 11.13 4.65 20.65
CA LEU A 99 10.76 5.22 21.95
C LEU A 99 9.69 4.41 22.68
N LYS A 100 8.76 3.83 21.97
CA LYS A 100 7.75 2.90 22.55
C LYS A 100 8.44 1.62 23.11
N ASN A 101 9.52 1.18 22.51
CA ASN A 101 10.18 -0.12 22.77
C ASN A 101 11.58 -0.02 23.39
N ILE A 102 11.99 1.14 23.91
CA ILE A 102 13.28 1.35 24.54
C ILE A 102 13.18 1.30 26.07
N THR A 103 14.23 0.84 26.74
CA THR A 103 14.37 0.94 28.20
C THR A 103 14.75 2.36 28.61
N LEU A 104 14.62 2.70 29.90
CA LEU A 104 15.13 3.97 30.44
C LEU A 104 16.66 4.13 30.29
N THR A 105 17.38 3.00 30.16
CA THR A 105 18.83 2.96 29.94
C THR A 105 19.22 3.10 28.45
N GLY A 106 18.23 3.31 27.56
CA GLY A 106 18.45 3.52 26.13
C GLY A 106 18.70 2.24 25.32
N LYS A 107 18.31 1.07 25.83
CA LYS A 107 18.44 -0.21 25.11
C LYS A 107 17.11 -0.60 24.42
N LEU A 108 17.17 -0.97 23.15
CA LEU A 108 16.00 -1.56 22.46
C LEU A 108 15.63 -2.90 23.14
N LYS A 109 14.35 -3.12 23.37
CA LYS A 109 13.83 -4.31 24.08
C LYS A 109 13.58 -5.51 23.15
N THR A 110 13.43 -5.26 21.85
CA THR A 110 13.05 -6.28 20.87
C THR A 110 14.27 -6.79 20.11
N GLU A 111 14.18 -8.04 19.64
CA GLU A 111 15.24 -8.68 18.86
C GLU A 111 15.34 -8.09 17.44
N TYR A 112 14.19 -7.81 16.82
CA TYR A 112 14.08 -7.30 15.46
C TYR A 112 13.53 -5.90 15.44
N LEU A 113 14.01 -5.11 14.48
CA LEU A 113 13.49 -3.77 14.17
C LEU A 113 13.14 -3.75 12.68
N VAL A 114 11.85 -3.65 12.35
CA VAL A 114 11.36 -3.57 10.97
C VAL A 114 10.71 -2.21 10.77
N ILE A 115 11.30 -1.40 9.89
CA ILE A 115 10.88 -0.02 9.66
C ILE A 115 10.38 0.16 8.24
N GLU A 116 9.13 0.57 8.09
CA GLU A 116 8.64 1.17 6.85
C GLU A 116 9.19 2.59 6.73
N SER A 117 9.85 2.92 5.62
CA SER A 117 10.41 4.24 5.37
C SER A 117 9.90 4.81 4.06
N ASP A 118 9.46 6.05 4.10
CA ASP A 118 9.21 6.85 2.88
C ASP A 118 10.55 7.08 2.16
N GLU A 119 10.54 6.97 0.84
CA GLU A 119 11.73 7.03 0.00
C GLU A 119 12.50 8.35 0.15
N ARG A 120 11.81 9.44 0.43
CA ARG A 120 12.38 10.79 0.62
C ARG A 120 13.16 10.91 1.92
N TYR A 121 12.76 10.16 2.94
CA TYR A 121 13.37 10.18 4.28
C TYR A 121 14.36 9.05 4.52
N LEU A 122 14.47 8.13 3.54
CA LEU A 122 15.36 6.98 3.63
C LEU A 122 16.82 7.40 3.89
N GLN A 123 17.30 8.45 3.23
CA GLN A 123 18.66 9.00 3.41
C GLN A 123 18.93 9.50 4.84
N ILE A 124 17.89 9.84 5.61
CA ILE A 124 18.01 10.30 6.99
C ILE A 124 17.95 9.11 7.95
N THR A 125 17.03 8.18 7.71
CA THR A 125 16.76 7.04 8.61
C THR A 125 17.83 5.94 8.49
N TYR A 126 18.21 5.59 7.24
CA TYR A 126 19.12 4.50 6.95
C TYR A 126 20.50 4.65 7.63
N PRO A 127 21.22 5.80 7.51
CA PRO A 127 22.54 5.95 8.10
C PRO A 127 22.54 5.93 9.63
N GLN A 128 21.39 6.19 10.25
CA GLN A 128 21.26 6.15 11.71
C GLN A 128 21.11 4.73 12.26
N LEU A 129 20.39 3.87 11.55
CA LEU A 129 20.13 2.48 11.95
C LEU A 129 21.15 1.49 11.36
N LYS A 130 21.75 1.85 10.21
CA LYS A 130 22.71 1.00 9.45
C LYS A 130 22.19 -0.44 9.25
N PRO A 131 20.97 -0.61 8.75
CA PRO A 131 20.37 -1.94 8.61
C PRO A 131 21.17 -2.80 7.65
N LYS A 132 21.19 -4.11 7.89
CA LYS A 132 21.75 -5.07 6.93
C LYS A 132 20.80 -5.28 5.75
N HIS A 133 19.50 -5.17 5.96
CA HIS A 133 18.47 -5.51 4.97
C HIS A 133 17.69 -4.26 4.53
N LEU A 134 17.85 -3.87 3.27
CA LEU A 134 17.09 -2.82 2.61
C LEU A 134 16.21 -3.43 1.53
N VAL A 135 14.90 -3.37 1.71
CA VAL A 135 13.90 -3.88 0.75
C VAL A 135 13.33 -2.72 -0.05
N ILE A 136 13.38 -2.81 -1.37
CA ILE A 136 12.74 -1.88 -2.30
C ILE A 136 11.63 -2.62 -3.02
N THR A 137 10.38 -2.23 -2.75
CA THR A 137 9.22 -2.92 -3.34
C THR A 137 9.05 -2.61 -4.82
N ASN A 138 9.05 -1.35 -5.18
CA ASN A 138 9.00 -0.79 -6.53
C ASN A 138 9.22 0.72 -6.47
N LEU A 139 9.54 1.34 -7.60
CA LEU A 139 9.72 2.78 -7.75
C LEU A 139 8.83 3.28 -8.88
N GLN A 140 7.57 3.47 -8.59
CA GLN A 140 6.55 3.86 -9.56
C GLN A 140 6.14 5.33 -9.38
N LYS A 141 5.36 5.85 -10.33
CA LYS A 141 4.77 7.19 -10.25
C LYS A 141 3.82 7.27 -9.06
N ASP A 142 4.10 8.16 -8.11
CA ASP A 142 3.25 8.39 -6.94
C ASP A 142 3.12 9.87 -6.64
N GLN A 143 1.94 10.32 -6.26
CA GLN A 143 1.63 11.66 -5.72
C GLN A 143 2.58 12.76 -6.22
N MET A 144 2.67 12.93 -7.54
CA MET A 144 3.64 13.84 -8.19
C MET A 144 3.59 15.27 -7.62
N GLN A 145 2.44 15.68 -7.14
CA GLN A 145 2.21 16.99 -6.53
C GLN A 145 2.89 17.14 -5.15
N ARG A 146 3.07 16.03 -4.41
CA ARG A 146 3.67 16.11 -3.05
C ARG A 146 5.16 16.21 -3.05
N SER A 147 5.83 15.92 -4.17
CA SER A 147 7.27 16.03 -4.07
C SER A 147 8.11 15.43 -5.16
N ALA A 148 7.62 14.63 -6.09
CA ALA A 148 8.69 13.98 -6.75
C ALA A 148 8.28 13.30 -8.04
N THR A 149 8.97 13.71 -9.07
CA THR A 149 9.13 12.89 -10.26
C THR A 149 9.75 11.55 -9.86
N PRO A 150 9.42 10.44 -10.55
CA PRO A 150 10.08 9.16 -10.33
C PRO A 150 11.62 9.24 -10.31
N GLU A 151 12.19 10.15 -11.10
CA GLU A 151 13.62 10.40 -11.16
C GLU A 151 14.18 10.99 -9.84
N PHE A 152 13.48 11.90 -9.20
CA PHE A 152 13.91 12.43 -7.89
C PHE A 152 13.96 11.32 -6.85
N ILE A 153 12.91 10.49 -6.78
CA ILE A 153 12.85 9.35 -5.86
C ILE A 153 13.94 8.34 -6.17
N TYR A 154 14.15 8.02 -7.46
CA TYR A 154 15.24 7.17 -7.90
C TYR A 154 16.60 7.65 -7.39
N ASN A 155 16.90 8.93 -7.56
CA ASN A 155 18.16 9.51 -7.10
C ASN A 155 18.31 9.46 -5.58
N LYS A 156 17.23 9.67 -4.81
CA LYS A 156 17.25 9.54 -3.35
C LYS A 156 17.54 8.11 -2.91
N VAL A 157 16.88 7.13 -3.50
CA VAL A 157 17.07 5.72 -3.17
C VAL A 157 18.46 5.24 -3.59
N LYS A 158 18.94 5.68 -4.78
CA LYS A 158 20.28 5.37 -5.28
C LYS A 158 21.39 5.74 -4.28
N GLU A 159 21.32 6.91 -3.68
CA GLU A 159 22.34 7.34 -2.70
C GLU A 159 22.36 6.45 -1.45
N THR A 160 21.20 5.93 -1.03
CA THR A 160 21.14 4.98 0.09
C THR A 160 21.67 3.60 -0.32
N ILE A 161 21.39 3.15 -1.53
CA ILE A 161 21.88 1.85 -2.03
C ILE A 161 23.40 1.81 -2.05
N LYS A 162 24.09 2.91 -2.38
CA LYS A 162 25.56 2.99 -2.38
C LYS A 162 26.23 2.66 -1.04
N ILE A 163 25.47 2.69 0.05
CA ILE A 163 25.96 2.40 1.40
C ILE A 163 25.29 1.17 2.03
N SER A 164 24.47 0.45 1.25
CA SER A 164 23.68 -0.68 1.75
C SER A 164 24.44 -2.00 1.63
N LYS A 165 24.22 -2.93 2.60
CA LYS A 165 24.86 -4.24 2.62
C LYS A 165 24.10 -5.27 1.79
N ASN A 166 22.82 -5.52 2.11
CA ASN A 166 21.93 -6.40 1.35
C ASN A 166 20.76 -5.57 0.84
N VAL A 167 20.57 -5.54 -0.47
CA VAL A 167 19.48 -4.82 -1.12
C VAL A 167 18.59 -5.81 -1.84
N TYR A 168 17.28 -5.77 -1.55
CA TYR A 168 16.27 -6.60 -2.20
C TYR A 168 15.59 -5.78 -3.29
N LEU A 169 15.70 -6.21 -4.55
CA LEU A 169 15.17 -5.51 -5.72
C LEU A 169 14.15 -6.35 -6.46
N ASN A 170 13.10 -5.71 -6.95
CA ASN A 170 12.11 -6.35 -7.80
C ASN A 170 12.67 -6.53 -9.22
N ALA A 171 12.90 -7.79 -9.62
CA ALA A 171 13.42 -8.13 -10.95
C ALA A 171 12.41 -7.87 -12.08
N ASP A 172 11.14 -7.70 -11.76
CA ASP A 172 10.05 -7.46 -12.72
C ASP A 172 9.77 -5.95 -12.89
N GLU A 173 10.46 -5.10 -12.11
CA GLU A 173 10.27 -3.65 -12.16
C GLU A 173 11.55 -2.96 -12.63
N PRO A 174 11.53 -2.37 -13.85
CA PRO A 174 12.76 -1.91 -14.49
C PRO A 174 13.45 -0.77 -13.74
N ILE A 175 12.73 0.08 -13.02
CA ILE A 175 13.33 1.21 -12.32
C ILE A 175 14.12 0.72 -11.10
N SER A 176 13.52 -0.12 -10.25
CA SER A 176 14.23 -0.64 -9.07
C SER A 176 15.37 -1.57 -9.45
N LEU A 177 15.17 -2.48 -10.43
CA LEU A 177 16.23 -3.39 -10.88
C LEU A 177 17.46 -2.62 -11.43
N SER A 178 17.25 -1.48 -12.09
CA SER A 178 18.35 -0.66 -12.61
C SER A 178 19.30 -0.15 -11.52
N LEU A 179 18.84 -0.10 -10.26
CA LEU A 179 19.64 0.30 -9.12
C LEU A 179 20.70 -0.73 -8.72
N LYS A 180 20.59 -1.97 -9.19
CA LYS A 180 21.57 -3.05 -8.97
C LYS A 180 23.00 -2.60 -9.24
N ARG A 181 23.22 -1.80 -10.29
CA ARG A 181 24.55 -1.29 -10.68
C ARG A 181 25.22 -0.36 -9.67
N PHE A 182 24.47 0.16 -8.68
CA PHE A 182 24.99 1.08 -7.66
C PHE A 182 25.20 0.41 -6.30
N ALA A 183 24.77 -0.83 -6.14
CA ALA A 183 24.88 -1.55 -4.89
C ALA A 183 26.30 -2.10 -4.69
N PRO A 184 27.03 -1.69 -3.64
CA PRO A 184 28.36 -2.22 -3.36
C PRO A 184 28.33 -3.59 -2.66
N GLY A 185 27.18 -3.93 -2.08
CA GLY A 185 26.94 -5.16 -1.33
C GLY A 185 26.17 -6.20 -2.11
N ASN A 186 25.55 -7.13 -1.41
CA ASN A 186 24.74 -8.17 -2.03
C ASN A 186 23.43 -7.61 -2.56
N VAL A 187 23.11 -7.92 -3.80
CA VAL A 187 21.80 -7.71 -4.38
C VAL A 187 21.05 -9.02 -4.41
N ILE A 188 19.87 -9.04 -3.81
CA ILE A 188 18.95 -10.17 -3.80
C ILE A 188 17.74 -9.75 -4.63
N THR A 189 17.52 -10.43 -5.74
CA THR A 189 16.42 -10.16 -6.63
C THR A 189 15.23 -11.07 -6.33
N TYR A 190 14.02 -10.52 -6.46
CA TYR A 190 12.79 -11.29 -6.33
C TYR A 190 11.83 -10.93 -7.46
N GLY A 191 10.96 -11.87 -7.83
CA GLY A 191 10.00 -11.66 -8.91
C GLY A 191 8.96 -12.76 -9.02
N VAL A 192 8.05 -12.58 -9.99
CA VAL A 192 6.95 -13.51 -10.29
C VAL A 192 6.98 -13.80 -11.79
N GLU A 193 6.96 -15.09 -12.15
CA GLU A 193 6.86 -15.49 -13.54
C GLU A 193 5.50 -15.14 -14.16
N LYS A 194 5.48 -15.18 -15.50
CA LYS A 194 4.19 -15.10 -16.23
C LYS A 194 3.26 -16.20 -15.77
N ASN A 195 2.01 -15.84 -15.52
CA ASN A 195 1.00 -16.75 -14.99
C ASN A 195 -0.40 -16.40 -15.53
N ASP A 196 -1.43 -17.15 -15.14
CA ASP A 196 -2.80 -17.02 -15.65
C ASP A 196 -3.42 -15.62 -15.45
N LYS A 197 -2.92 -14.84 -14.50
CA LYS A 197 -3.39 -13.46 -14.26
C LYS A 197 -2.51 -12.39 -14.91
N SER A 198 -1.45 -12.78 -15.59
CA SER A 198 -0.65 -11.87 -16.38
C SER A 198 -1.42 -11.40 -17.61
N PHE A 199 -1.22 -10.16 -17.99
CA PHE A 199 -1.94 -9.54 -19.10
C PHE A 199 -0.99 -8.81 -20.04
N VAL A 200 -1.47 -8.46 -21.23
CA VAL A 200 -0.77 -7.65 -22.23
C VAL A 200 -1.55 -6.36 -22.38
N LYS A 201 -0.86 -5.24 -22.51
CA LYS A 201 -1.44 -3.93 -22.86
C LYS A 201 -1.18 -3.64 -24.33
N PRO A 202 -2.11 -2.97 -25.04
CA PRO A 202 -1.82 -2.34 -26.31
C PRO A 202 -0.64 -1.36 -26.18
N GLU A 203 0.10 -1.15 -27.26
CA GLU A 203 1.31 -0.31 -27.20
C GLU A 203 1.01 1.12 -26.78
N GLU A 204 -0.15 1.65 -27.17
CA GLU A 204 -0.64 2.98 -26.82
C GLU A 204 -0.93 3.16 -25.33
N GLU A 205 -1.19 2.05 -24.62
CA GLU A 205 -1.51 2.05 -23.19
C GLU A 205 -0.30 1.79 -22.29
N ILE A 206 0.87 1.51 -22.90
CA ILE A 206 2.10 1.32 -22.15
C ILE A 206 2.62 2.69 -21.74
N SER A 207 2.58 2.99 -20.45
CA SER A 207 3.19 4.21 -19.95
C SER A 207 4.69 4.18 -20.26
N THR A 208 5.10 5.05 -21.16
CA THR A 208 6.49 5.15 -21.62
C THR A 208 7.32 5.85 -20.55
N PHE A 209 8.17 5.11 -19.88
CA PHE A 209 9.29 5.69 -19.16
C PHE A 209 10.60 5.25 -19.84
N PRO A 210 11.61 6.10 -19.81
CA PRO A 210 12.87 5.80 -20.50
C PRO A 210 13.63 4.70 -19.76
N CYS A 211 14.42 3.95 -20.49
CA CYS A 211 15.38 3.02 -19.92
C CYS A 211 16.40 3.78 -19.06
N TYR A 212 16.56 3.36 -17.82
CA TYR A 212 17.50 4.00 -16.88
C TYR A 212 18.98 3.73 -17.19
N TYR A 213 19.28 2.93 -18.23
CA TYR A 213 20.64 2.69 -18.73
C TYR A 213 21.00 3.56 -19.94
N CYS A 214 20.08 3.71 -20.90
CA CYS A 214 20.37 4.37 -22.18
C CYS A 214 19.31 5.38 -22.62
N SER A 215 18.28 5.61 -21.83
CA SER A 215 17.16 6.53 -22.09
C SER A 215 16.26 6.15 -23.28
N SER A 216 16.46 4.99 -23.88
CA SER A 216 15.61 4.50 -24.99
C SER A 216 14.30 3.92 -24.47
N LYS A 217 13.39 3.56 -25.38
CA LYS A 217 12.06 3.02 -25.07
C LYS A 217 12.17 1.66 -24.37
N MET A 218 11.33 1.47 -23.36
CA MET A 218 11.08 0.16 -22.73
C MET A 218 9.90 -0.52 -23.39
N SER A 219 9.95 -1.84 -23.53
CA SER A 219 8.84 -2.69 -23.94
C SER A 219 8.57 -3.78 -22.92
N PHE A 220 7.34 -4.30 -22.94
CA PHE A 220 6.89 -5.37 -22.03
C PHE A 220 6.28 -6.51 -22.82
N ASP A 221 6.73 -7.72 -22.54
CA ASP A 221 6.15 -8.94 -23.09
C ASP A 221 4.86 -9.35 -22.38
N TYR A 222 4.76 -9.00 -21.10
CA TYR A 222 3.57 -9.17 -20.25
C TYR A 222 3.66 -8.28 -19.01
N PHE A 223 2.51 -8.07 -18.36
CA PHE A 223 2.39 -7.40 -17.08
C PHE A 223 1.80 -8.35 -16.04
N ASN A 224 2.36 -8.37 -14.84
CA ASN A 224 1.76 -8.97 -13.66
C ASN A 224 0.97 -7.93 -12.85
N LEU A 225 1.49 -6.72 -12.78
CA LEU A 225 0.86 -5.52 -12.26
C LEU A 225 1.16 -4.38 -13.22
N ASP A 226 0.62 -3.20 -12.98
CA ASP A 226 0.94 -2.05 -13.82
C ASP A 226 2.44 -1.73 -13.77
N ASN A 227 3.08 -1.66 -14.94
CA ASN A 227 4.52 -1.44 -15.13
C ASN A 227 5.46 -2.44 -14.41
N ILE A 228 4.94 -3.60 -14.00
CA ILE A 228 5.70 -4.69 -13.38
C ILE A 228 5.44 -5.98 -14.16
N GLY A 229 6.46 -6.60 -14.72
CA GLY A 229 6.32 -7.82 -15.52
C GLY A 229 7.58 -8.18 -16.30
N GLY A 230 7.39 -8.83 -17.44
CA GLY A 230 8.49 -9.17 -18.37
C GLY A 230 8.84 -7.98 -19.25
N PHE A 231 9.92 -7.29 -18.97
CA PHE A 231 10.35 -6.08 -19.67
C PHE A 231 11.68 -6.25 -20.40
N ARG A 232 11.89 -5.41 -21.40
CA ARG A 232 13.18 -5.24 -22.09
C ARG A 232 13.33 -3.83 -22.66
N CYS A 233 14.58 -3.35 -22.73
CA CYS A 233 14.92 -2.18 -23.49
C CYS A 233 15.08 -2.53 -24.96
N THR A 234 14.59 -1.68 -25.86
CA THR A 234 14.69 -1.91 -27.31
C THR A 234 16.12 -1.79 -27.85
N GLU A 235 17.02 -1.08 -27.13
CA GLU A 235 18.34 -0.72 -27.63
C GLU A 235 19.49 -1.38 -26.86
N CYS A 236 19.55 -1.25 -25.53
CA CYS A 236 20.77 -1.61 -24.79
C CYS A 236 20.76 -3.04 -24.22
N GLY A 237 19.71 -3.82 -24.47
CA GLY A 237 19.60 -5.20 -23.97
C GLY A 237 19.25 -5.31 -22.48
N TYR A 238 19.03 -4.19 -21.75
CA TYR A 238 18.54 -4.23 -20.39
C TYR A 238 17.16 -4.87 -20.33
N LYS A 239 17.01 -5.91 -19.53
CA LYS A 239 15.78 -6.71 -19.45
C LYS A 239 15.58 -7.33 -18.08
N LYS A 240 14.37 -7.86 -17.84
CA LYS A 240 14.10 -8.72 -16.69
C LYS A 240 15.15 -9.83 -16.61
N GLU A 241 15.67 -10.05 -15.40
CA GLU A 241 16.57 -11.16 -15.08
C GLU A 241 15.77 -12.27 -14.39
N THR A 242 16.28 -13.50 -14.40
CA THR A 242 15.75 -14.56 -13.53
C THR A 242 16.06 -14.17 -12.08
N PRO A 243 15.06 -14.00 -11.21
CA PRO A 243 15.32 -13.54 -9.85
C PRO A 243 15.89 -14.64 -8.95
N ASP A 244 16.65 -14.24 -7.91
CA ASP A 244 17.15 -15.16 -6.90
C ASP A 244 16.02 -15.84 -6.11
N PHE A 245 14.92 -15.12 -5.90
CA PHE A 245 13.68 -15.66 -5.34
C PHE A 245 12.56 -15.50 -6.37
N ASN A 246 12.27 -16.60 -7.05
CA ASN A 246 11.34 -16.62 -8.18
C ASN A 246 10.04 -17.34 -7.83
N VAL A 247 8.90 -16.67 -7.96
CA VAL A 247 7.60 -17.33 -7.92
C VAL A 247 7.35 -17.98 -9.27
N GLU A 248 7.59 -19.28 -9.35
CA GLU A 248 7.51 -20.08 -10.58
C GLU A 248 6.08 -20.50 -10.92
N ASN A 249 5.25 -20.70 -9.89
CA ASN A 249 3.87 -21.15 -10.06
C ASN A 249 2.96 -20.62 -8.95
N ILE A 250 1.70 -20.34 -9.30
CA ILE A 250 0.68 -19.86 -8.38
C ILE A 250 -0.58 -20.70 -8.55
N ASP A 251 -0.94 -21.48 -7.53
CA ASP A 251 -2.25 -22.11 -7.44
C ASP A 251 -3.21 -21.16 -6.70
N TYR A 252 -3.96 -20.38 -7.47
CA TYR A 252 -4.89 -19.39 -6.93
C TYR A 252 -6.05 -19.99 -6.14
N ARG A 253 -6.44 -21.22 -6.43
CA ARG A 253 -7.55 -21.91 -5.74
C ARG A 253 -7.11 -22.44 -4.38
N ARG A 254 -5.95 -23.12 -4.35
CA ARG A 254 -5.40 -23.68 -3.13
C ARG A 254 -4.60 -22.66 -2.31
N LYS A 255 -4.37 -21.47 -2.85
CA LYS A 255 -3.55 -20.41 -2.25
C LYS A 255 -2.14 -20.90 -1.92
N ILE A 256 -1.51 -21.51 -2.91
CA ILE A 256 -0.13 -22.04 -2.81
C ILE A 256 0.72 -21.34 -3.87
N ILE A 257 1.89 -20.89 -3.47
CA ILE A 257 2.93 -20.40 -4.39
C ILE A 257 4.12 -21.34 -4.36
N THR A 258 4.76 -21.52 -5.50
CA THR A 258 6.04 -22.23 -5.60
C THR A 258 7.14 -21.21 -5.79
N VAL A 259 8.09 -21.17 -4.86
CA VAL A 259 9.26 -20.29 -4.89
C VAL A 259 10.50 -21.16 -4.90
N ASN A 260 11.29 -21.11 -5.97
CA ASN A 260 12.51 -21.91 -6.15
C ASN A 260 12.27 -23.40 -5.82
N GLY A 261 11.23 -23.99 -6.41
CA GLY A 261 10.83 -25.39 -6.24
C GLY A 261 10.15 -25.72 -4.90
N LYS A 262 10.06 -24.81 -3.94
CA LYS A 262 9.42 -25.03 -2.64
C LYS A 262 8.01 -24.44 -2.60
N LYS A 263 7.04 -25.19 -2.06
CA LYS A 263 5.63 -24.79 -1.98
C LYS A 263 5.33 -24.09 -0.67
N TYR A 264 4.82 -22.87 -0.73
CA TYR A 264 4.41 -22.09 0.43
C TYR A 264 2.90 -21.89 0.44
N MET A 265 2.28 -22.10 1.60
CA MET A 265 0.88 -21.75 1.80
C MET A 265 0.73 -20.25 2.01
N THR A 266 -0.32 -19.66 1.44
CA THR A 266 -0.63 -18.24 1.52
C THR A 266 -2.09 -18.01 1.90
N ASN A 267 -2.45 -16.81 2.34
CA ASN A 267 -3.84 -16.47 2.68
C ASN A 267 -4.57 -15.71 1.57
N TYR A 268 -3.80 -15.00 0.73
CA TYR A 268 -4.36 -14.10 -0.29
C TYR A 268 -3.88 -14.52 -1.68
N ASN A 269 -4.79 -14.45 -2.65
CA ASN A 269 -4.56 -14.90 -4.02
C ASN A 269 -4.48 -13.77 -5.06
N MET A 270 -4.48 -12.50 -4.63
CA MET A 270 -4.31 -11.36 -5.53
C MET A 270 -2.84 -11.20 -5.93
N MET A 271 -2.59 -10.75 -7.16
CA MET A 271 -1.24 -10.66 -7.73
C MET A 271 -0.28 -9.83 -6.87
N TYR A 272 -0.69 -8.70 -6.35
CA TYR A 272 0.20 -7.86 -5.52
C TYR A 272 0.63 -8.53 -4.20
N PHE A 273 -0.15 -9.48 -3.66
CA PHE A 273 0.28 -10.28 -2.51
C PHE A 273 1.37 -11.27 -2.87
N GLN A 274 1.43 -11.76 -4.12
CA GLN A 274 2.48 -12.68 -4.54
C GLN A 274 3.86 -12.03 -4.43
N TYR A 275 3.97 -10.77 -4.85
CA TYR A 275 5.18 -9.96 -4.62
C TYR A 275 5.48 -9.77 -3.14
N THR A 276 4.46 -9.53 -2.32
CA THR A 276 4.62 -9.37 -0.87
C THR A 276 5.12 -10.67 -0.22
N TYR A 277 4.59 -11.82 -0.64
CA TYR A 277 5.02 -13.13 -0.13
C TYR A 277 6.46 -13.43 -0.51
N VAL A 278 6.85 -13.23 -1.75
CA VAL A 278 8.23 -13.52 -2.17
C VAL A 278 9.24 -12.58 -1.49
N ILE A 279 8.90 -11.32 -1.26
CA ILE A 279 9.71 -10.40 -0.44
C ILE A 279 9.91 -10.96 0.96
N ALA A 280 8.83 -11.37 1.64
CA ALA A 280 8.92 -11.90 2.99
C ALA A 280 9.75 -13.19 3.04
N ILE A 281 9.55 -14.11 2.09
CA ILE A 281 10.34 -15.34 1.97
C ILE A 281 11.82 -15.01 1.77
N ALA A 282 12.16 -14.08 0.86
CA ALA A 282 13.54 -13.69 0.60
C ALA A 282 14.21 -13.08 1.84
N VAL A 283 13.53 -12.17 2.54
CA VAL A 283 14.07 -11.56 3.77
C VAL A 283 14.24 -12.59 4.87
N LEU A 284 13.23 -13.41 5.15
CA LEU A 284 13.26 -14.39 6.23
C LEU A 284 14.31 -15.49 5.98
N THR A 285 14.47 -15.94 4.72
CA THR A 285 15.53 -16.88 4.34
C THR A 285 16.92 -16.28 4.58
N ASN A 286 17.12 -15.00 4.24
CA ASN A 286 18.39 -14.30 4.49
C ASN A 286 18.61 -13.93 5.97
N LEU A 287 17.58 -14.02 6.81
CA LEU A 287 17.67 -14.01 8.26
C LEU A 287 17.92 -15.41 8.85
N SER A 288 18.22 -16.40 8.00
CA SER A 288 18.54 -17.79 8.36
C SER A 288 17.38 -18.60 8.95
N PHE A 289 16.12 -18.22 8.68
CA PHE A 289 14.98 -19.08 9.00
C PHE A 289 14.84 -20.22 7.98
N THR A 290 14.46 -21.39 8.46
CA THR A 290 14.24 -22.57 7.62
C THR A 290 12.97 -22.47 6.80
N TYR A 291 12.87 -23.28 5.75
CA TYR A 291 11.64 -23.38 4.94
C TYR A 291 10.42 -23.71 5.81
N GLU A 292 10.54 -24.66 6.73
CA GLU A 292 9.47 -25.10 7.63
C GLU A 292 9.01 -23.97 8.55
N GLU A 293 9.93 -23.23 9.14
CA GLU A 293 9.60 -22.08 9.98
C GLU A 293 8.83 -21.02 9.19
N ILE A 294 9.29 -20.69 7.99
CA ILE A 294 8.63 -19.71 7.13
C ILE A 294 7.24 -20.21 6.71
N ASN A 295 7.15 -21.40 6.14
CA ASN A 295 5.90 -21.95 5.61
C ASN A 295 4.83 -22.10 6.69
N ASN A 296 5.18 -22.56 7.88
CA ASN A 296 4.25 -22.76 8.99
C ASN A 296 3.70 -21.47 9.60
N ASN A 297 4.27 -20.31 9.27
CA ASN A 297 3.90 -19.03 9.86
C ASN A 297 3.46 -17.96 8.85
N LEU A 298 3.85 -18.09 7.58
CA LEU A 298 3.55 -17.13 6.53
C LEU A 298 2.04 -17.03 6.25
N TYR A 299 1.33 -18.15 6.15
CA TYR A 299 -0.10 -18.19 5.86
C TYR A 299 -0.99 -17.69 7.01
N LYS A 300 -0.45 -17.56 8.23
CA LYS A 300 -1.18 -17.00 9.39
C LYS A 300 -1.31 -15.48 9.33
N PHE A 301 -0.77 -14.86 8.29
CA PHE A 301 -0.87 -13.44 8.08
C PHE A 301 -2.31 -13.02 7.80
N GLU A 302 -2.84 -12.12 8.63
CA GLU A 302 -4.09 -11.43 8.39
C GLU A 302 -3.81 -9.97 8.05
N ASN A 303 -4.37 -9.49 6.94
CA ASN A 303 -4.22 -8.11 6.54
C ASN A 303 -5.15 -7.21 7.39
N ILE A 304 -4.65 -6.79 8.54
CA ILE A 304 -5.40 -6.05 9.58
C ILE A 304 -5.95 -4.71 9.05
N HIS A 305 -5.34 -4.14 8.03
CA HIS A 305 -5.76 -2.87 7.44
C HIS A 305 -6.53 -3.04 6.13
N GLY A 306 -7.40 -4.06 6.06
CA GLY A 306 -8.34 -4.40 5.00
C GLY A 306 -8.29 -3.50 3.76
N ARG A 307 -7.61 -3.97 2.68
CA ARG A 307 -7.74 -3.32 1.37
C ARG A 307 -9.09 -3.64 0.74
N ILE A 308 -9.77 -4.65 1.26
CA ILE A 308 -11.11 -5.09 0.87
C ILE A 308 -11.88 -5.36 2.17
N ASP A 309 -13.07 -4.81 2.26
CA ASP A 309 -13.98 -5.00 3.40
C ASP A 309 -15.42 -4.96 2.88
N ASP A 310 -16.35 -5.61 3.58
CA ASP A 310 -17.76 -5.58 3.26
C ASP A 310 -18.47 -4.61 4.19
N LEU A 311 -19.11 -3.60 3.61
CA LEU A 311 -20.00 -2.69 4.30
C LEU A 311 -21.45 -3.16 4.09
N ARG A 312 -22.27 -3.12 5.13
CA ARG A 312 -23.69 -3.51 5.08
C ARG A 312 -24.56 -2.31 5.43
N TYR A 313 -25.34 -1.86 4.47
CA TYR A 313 -26.32 -0.81 4.63
C TYR A 313 -27.72 -1.43 4.74
N HIS A 314 -28.43 -1.11 5.82
CA HIS A 314 -29.79 -1.58 6.11
C HIS A 314 -30.75 -0.42 5.92
N PHE A 315 -31.82 -0.61 5.16
CA PHE A 315 -32.86 0.40 4.93
C PHE A 315 -34.24 -0.26 4.81
N LEU A 316 -35.31 0.54 4.96
CA LEU A 316 -36.67 0.11 4.70
C LEU A 316 -37.01 0.47 3.25
N ASP A 317 -37.62 -0.49 2.53
CA ASP A 317 -38.20 -0.20 1.22
C ASP A 317 -39.61 0.42 1.36
N ASP A 318 -40.25 0.72 0.23
CA ASP A 318 -41.59 1.35 0.19
C ASP A 318 -42.68 0.47 0.83
N GLU A 319 -42.42 -0.82 1.02
CA GLU A 319 -43.30 -1.79 1.66
C GLU A 319 -42.92 -2.05 3.14
N ASP A 320 -42.12 -1.16 3.75
CA ASP A 320 -41.60 -1.26 5.12
C ASP A 320 -40.79 -2.57 5.38
N THR A 321 -40.28 -3.20 4.32
CA THR A 321 -39.45 -4.39 4.44
C THR A 321 -37.97 -4.00 4.56
N MET A 322 -37.30 -4.63 5.56
CA MET A 322 -35.88 -4.39 5.76
C MET A 322 -35.02 -5.01 4.65
N LYS A 323 -34.40 -4.17 3.85
CA LYS A 323 -33.44 -4.55 2.81
C LYS A 323 -31.99 -4.33 3.26
N VAL A 324 -31.07 -5.03 2.62
CA VAL A 324 -29.63 -4.93 2.92
C VAL A 324 -28.85 -4.82 1.61
N LYS A 325 -28.17 -3.71 1.42
CA LYS A 325 -27.16 -3.57 0.34
C LYS A 325 -25.78 -3.96 0.89
N LYS A 326 -25.12 -4.88 0.19
CA LYS A 326 -23.73 -5.27 0.49
C LYS A 326 -22.80 -4.51 -0.44
N VAL A 327 -21.94 -3.69 0.13
CA VAL A 327 -21.00 -2.86 -0.61
C VAL A 327 -19.59 -3.37 -0.36
N LYS A 328 -18.96 -3.90 -1.39
CA LYS A 328 -17.56 -4.34 -1.36
C LYS A 328 -16.66 -3.13 -1.45
N TYR A 329 -16.02 -2.80 -0.35
CA TYR A 329 -15.08 -1.67 -0.29
C TYR A 329 -13.71 -2.07 -0.82
N HIS A 330 -13.15 -1.26 -1.71
CA HIS A 330 -11.79 -1.41 -2.22
C HIS A 330 -10.98 -0.14 -1.91
N ARG A 331 -9.92 -0.35 -1.14
CA ARG A 331 -9.03 0.74 -0.74
C ARG A 331 -8.08 1.11 -1.88
N ILE A 332 -7.99 2.41 -2.14
CA ILE A 332 -6.92 2.99 -2.94
C ILE A 332 -6.02 3.89 -2.08
N LYS A 333 -4.82 4.15 -2.55
CA LYS A 333 -3.95 5.20 -2.01
C LYS A 333 -4.35 6.51 -2.69
N GLN A 334 -4.61 7.54 -1.90
CA GLN A 334 -4.99 8.85 -2.43
C GLN A 334 -3.93 9.37 -3.41
N GLY A 335 -4.37 9.87 -4.58
CA GLY A 335 -3.48 10.43 -5.58
C GLY A 335 -2.57 9.44 -6.30
N ASN A 336 -2.88 8.13 -6.25
CA ASN A 336 -2.08 7.10 -6.89
C ASN A 336 -2.90 6.34 -7.94
N SER A 337 -2.63 6.61 -9.22
CA SER A 337 -3.31 6.01 -10.35
C SER A 337 -3.11 4.49 -10.44
N GLU A 338 -1.96 3.97 -10.02
CA GLU A 338 -1.66 2.54 -10.11
C GLU A 338 -2.46 1.71 -9.10
N THR A 339 -2.67 2.24 -7.88
CA THR A 339 -3.56 1.56 -6.92
C THR A 339 -5.01 1.60 -7.39
N LEU A 340 -5.44 2.70 -8.03
CA LEU A 340 -6.75 2.78 -8.65
C LEU A 340 -6.87 1.79 -9.81
N GLN A 341 -5.88 1.71 -10.71
CA GLN A 341 -5.85 0.75 -11.81
C GLN A 341 -5.92 -0.70 -11.30
N THR A 342 -5.16 -1.01 -10.25
CA THR A 342 -5.19 -2.35 -9.62
C THR A 342 -6.58 -2.70 -9.12
N VAL A 343 -7.28 -1.76 -8.49
CA VAL A 343 -8.66 -1.95 -8.01
C VAL A 343 -9.63 -2.12 -9.18
N LEU A 344 -9.50 -1.31 -10.23
CA LEU A 344 -10.32 -1.44 -11.44
C LEU A 344 -10.13 -2.80 -12.11
N ASN A 345 -8.91 -3.30 -12.19
CA ASN A 345 -8.63 -4.63 -12.72
C ASN A 345 -9.32 -5.73 -11.89
N ILE A 346 -9.30 -5.63 -10.55
CA ILE A 346 -10.01 -6.57 -9.66
C ILE A 346 -11.53 -6.54 -9.89
N ILE A 347 -12.09 -5.32 -9.96
CA ILE A 347 -13.54 -5.14 -10.16
C ILE A 347 -13.97 -5.69 -11.52
N THR A 348 -13.14 -5.55 -12.54
CA THR A 348 -13.44 -6.02 -13.90
C THR A 348 -13.20 -7.51 -14.11
N GLU A 349 -12.58 -8.25 -13.17
CA GLU A 349 -12.57 -9.71 -13.14
C GLU A 349 -13.99 -10.28 -12.89
N ASP A 350 -14.84 -9.56 -12.20
CA ASP A 350 -16.24 -9.91 -12.03
C ASP A 350 -17.04 -9.48 -13.28
N ILE A 351 -17.55 -10.45 -14.04
CA ILE A 351 -18.31 -10.21 -15.27
C ILE A 351 -19.80 -9.96 -15.05
N LYS A 352 -20.30 -10.07 -13.81
CA LYS A 352 -21.70 -9.83 -13.47
C LYS A 352 -22.06 -8.35 -13.56
N ASP A 353 -23.35 -8.08 -13.77
CA ASP A 353 -23.87 -6.72 -13.62
C ASP A 353 -23.50 -6.15 -12.26
N LYS A 354 -23.07 -4.90 -12.27
CA LYS A 354 -22.54 -4.26 -11.06
C LYS A 354 -22.79 -2.76 -11.04
N THR A 355 -22.71 -2.22 -9.84
CA THR A 355 -22.60 -0.80 -9.59
C THR A 355 -21.20 -0.48 -9.08
N VAL A 356 -20.55 0.53 -9.64
CA VAL A 356 -19.23 0.99 -9.20
C VAL A 356 -19.34 2.42 -8.67
N ILE A 357 -18.94 2.60 -7.43
CA ILE A 357 -18.95 3.90 -6.76
C ILE A 357 -17.52 4.43 -6.71
N PHE A 358 -17.27 5.55 -7.37
CA PHE A 358 -16.03 6.31 -7.24
C PHE A 358 -16.20 7.37 -6.17
N PHE A 359 -15.66 7.13 -4.99
CA PHE A 359 -15.56 8.13 -3.94
C PHE A 359 -14.12 8.59 -3.82
N LEU A 360 -13.69 9.39 -4.78
CA LEU A 360 -12.33 9.90 -4.83
C LEU A 360 -12.22 11.20 -4.02
N ASN A 361 -11.03 11.45 -3.49
CA ASN A 361 -10.75 12.68 -2.75
C ASN A 361 -10.06 13.70 -3.64
N GLU A 362 -10.31 14.95 -3.31
CA GLU A 362 -9.42 16.04 -3.66
C GLU A 362 -8.05 15.77 -3.03
N VAL A 363 -6.99 15.94 -3.81
CA VAL A 363 -5.63 15.95 -3.28
C VAL A 363 -5.35 17.39 -2.86
N GLU A 364 -5.46 17.67 -1.56
CA GLU A 364 -5.10 18.98 -0.99
C GLU A 364 -3.58 19.07 -0.89
N ASP A 365 -2.98 19.93 -1.68
CA ASP A 365 -1.58 20.30 -1.58
C ASP A 365 -1.39 21.61 -0.80
N TYR A 366 -0.15 21.86 -0.36
CA TYR A 366 0.26 23.08 0.32
C TYR A 366 -0.22 24.36 -0.41
N PRO A 367 -0.48 25.45 0.33
CA PRO A 367 -0.98 26.70 -0.30
C PRO A 367 -0.08 27.16 -1.46
N PRO A 368 -0.70 27.60 -2.59
CA PRO A 368 -2.13 27.64 -2.85
C PRO A 368 -2.70 26.24 -3.08
N TYR A 369 -3.81 25.93 -2.41
CA TYR A 369 -4.48 24.63 -2.46
C TYR A 369 -4.99 24.37 -3.88
N PHE A 370 -4.39 23.38 -4.54
CA PHE A 370 -4.93 22.81 -5.77
C PHE A 370 -5.68 21.53 -5.40
N THR A 371 -6.96 21.54 -5.67
CA THR A 371 -7.74 20.31 -5.69
C THR A 371 -7.51 19.61 -7.02
N SER A 372 -7.10 18.35 -6.99
CA SER A 372 -6.86 17.61 -8.22
C SER A 372 -7.31 16.16 -8.08
N SER A 373 -8.06 15.72 -9.06
CA SER A 373 -8.44 14.33 -9.28
C SER A 373 -7.61 13.66 -10.37
N PHE A 374 -6.44 14.22 -10.68
CA PHE A 374 -5.58 13.84 -11.81
C PHE A 374 -5.38 12.33 -11.96
N TYR A 375 -5.34 11.58 -10.87
CA TYR A 375 -5.08 10.16 -10.88
C TYR A 375 -6.17 9.30 -11.54
N ILE A 376 -7.38 9.83 -11.76
CA ILE A 376 -8.41 9.16 -12.58
C ILE A 376 -8.10 9.27 -14.08
N PHE A 377 -7.32 10.27 -14.48
CA PHE A 377 -6.99 10.52 -15.89
C PHE A 377 -5.86 9.60 -16.38
N ASP A 378 -5.09 9.03 -15.48
CA ASP A 378 -3.95 8.15 -15.78
C ASP A 378 -4.35 6.65 -15.78
N VAL A 379 -5.64 6.29 -15.65
CA VAL A 379 -6.09 4.89 -15.62
C VAL A 379 -6.81 4.47 -16.89
N ASN A 380 -6.67 3.19 -17.24
CA ASN A 380 -7.41 2.57 -18.32
C ASN A 380 -8.78 2.11 -17.83
N LEU A 381 -9.83 2.63 -18.44
CA LEU A 381 -11.22 2.36 -18.10
C LEU A 381 -11.93 1.43 -19.12
N ASN A 382 -11.24 1.00 -20.20
CA ASN A 382 -11.85 0.28 -21.30
C ASN A 382 -12.57 -1.00 -20.87
N LYS A 383 -11.94 -1.83 -20.03
CA LYS A 383 -12.58 -3.08 -19.53
C LYS A 383 -13.85 -2.78 -18.72
N LEU A 384 -13.82 -1.73 -17.90
CA LEU A 384 -14.99 -1.32 -17.12
C LEU A 384 -16.10 -0.80 -18.04
N LYS A 385 -15.75 0.03 -19.02
CA LYS A 385 -16.70 0.55 -20.02
C LYS A 385 -17.40 -0.58 -20.79
N MET A 386 -16.66 -1.58 -21.25
CA MET A 386 -17.22 -2.73 -21.96
C MET A 386 -18.25 -3.52 -21.16
N GLN A 387 -18.15 -3.51 -19.83
CA GLN A 387 -19.10 -4.16 -18.93
C GLN A 387 -20.35 -3.31 -18.67
N ASN A 388 -20.35 -2.03 -19.11
CA ASN A 388 -21.48 -1.11 -19.03
C ASN A 388 -22.17 -1.05 -17.64
N PRO A 389 -21.41 -0.85 -16.53
CA PRO A 389 -21.95 -0.85 -15.18
C PRO A 389 -22.79 0.40 -14.88
N ASN A 390 -23.61 0.34 -13.83
CA ASN A 390 -24.07 1.56 -13.18
C ASN A 390 -22.91 2.22 -12.44
N ILE A 391 -22.79 3.54 -12.54
CA ILE A 391 -21.70 4.29 -11.90
C ILE A 391 -22.26 5.41 -11.03
N ILE A 392 -21.73 5.53 -9.84
CA ILE A 392 -21.95 6.66 -8.95
C ILE A 392 -20.63 7.40 -8.76
N CYS A 393 -20.55 8.64 -9.22
CA CYS A 393 -19.46 9.55 -8.90
C CYS A 393 -19.86 10.32 -7.65
N PHE A 394 -19.23 10.04 -6.54
CA PHE A 394 -19.55 10.61 -5.25
C PHE A 394 -18.37 11.38 -4.67
N GLY A 395 -18.64 12.57 -4.14
CA GLY A 395 -17.65 13.47 -3.57
C GLY A 395 -18.03 14.92 -3.82
N ARG A 396 -17.21 15.86 -3.35
CA ARG A 396 -17.41 17.29 -3.67
C ARG A 396 -17.18 17.52 -5.17
N SER A 397 -16.50 18.58 -5.53
CA SER A 397 -16.15 18.94 -6.93
C SER A 397 -15.53 17.78 -7.71
N VAL A 398 -14.76 16.89 -7.07
CA VAL A 398 -14.12 15.71 -7.69
C VAL A 398 -15.15 14.74 -8.32
N ALA A 399 -16.39 14.71 -7.84
CA ALA A 399 -17.43 13.89 -8.46
C ALA A 399 -17.67 14.27 -9.92
N TYR A 400 -17.63 15.56 -10.22
CA TYR A 400 -17.76 16.07 -11.59
C TYR A 400 -16.55 15.77 -12.46
N ASP A 401 -15.32 15.87 -11.91
CA ASP A 401 -14.10 15.53 -12.64
C ASP A 401 -14.10 14.07 -13.08
N VAL A 402 -14.48 13.18 -12.16
CA VAL A 402 -14.63 11.75 -12.44
C VAL A 402 -15.69 11.51 -13.50
N ALA A 403 -16.86 12.12 -13.36
CA ALA A 403 -17.96 12.00 -14.33
C ALA A 403 -17.55 12.51 -15.72
N ASN A 404 -16.87 13.66 -15.80
CA ASN A 404 -16.37 14.21 -17.05
C ASN A 404 -15.36 13.27 -17.73
N LYS A 405 -14.43 12.68 -16.96
CA LYS A 405 -13.51 11.68 -17.49
C LYS A 405 -14.26 10.48 -18.05
N LEU A 406 -15.24 9.95 -17.33
CA LEU A 406 -16.04 8.80 -17.77
C LEU A 406 -16.86 9.13 -19.03
N LYS A 407 -17.45 10.30 -19.12
CA LYS A 407 -18.15 10.78 -20.32
C LYS A 407 -17.20 10.88 -21.51
N TYR A 408 -16.02 11.48 -21.31
CA TYR A 408 -14.98 11.58 -22.35
C TYR A 408 -14.54 10.21 -22.87
N GLU A 409 -14.46 9.21 -22.01
CA GLU A 409 -14.17 7.83 -22.37
C GLU A 409 -15.35 7.11 -23.06
N GLY A 410 -16.53 7.72 -23.11
CA GLY A 410 -17.73 7.18 -23.77
C GLY A 410 -18.50 6.16 -22.91
N PHE A 411 -18.56 6.35 -21.61
CA PHE A 411 -19.49 5.62 -20.76
C PHE A 411 -20.94 6.05 -21.01
N ASN A 412 -21.90 5.13 -20.79
CA ASN A 412 -23.31 5.41 -20.94
C ASN A 412 -23.79 6.42 -19.88
N GLU A 413 -24.21 7.61 -20.32
CA GLU A 413 -24.65 8.70 -19.44
C GLU A 413 -25.91 8.37 -18.63
N ASP A 414 -26.81 7.53 -19.15
CA ASP A 414 -28.02 7.08 -18.44
C ASP A 414 -27.70 6.23 -17.20
N LYS A 415 -26.51 5.62 -17.19
CA LYS A 415 -25.99 4.82 -16.08
C LYS A 415 -25.03 5.58 -15.16
N LEU A 416 -24.83 6.88 -15.41
CA LEU A 416 -23.92 7.73 -14.66
C LEU A 416 -24.69 8.64 -13.72
N THR A 417 -24.45 8.51 -12.42
CA THR A 417 -25.04 9.38 -11.40
C THR A 417 -23.93 10.18 -10.72
N VAL A 418 -24.12 11.49 -10.59
CA VAL A 418 -23.20 12.39 -9.89
C VAL A 418 -23.87 12.89 -8.61
N ILE A 419 -23.16 12.76 -7.49
CA ILE A 419 -23.62 13.23 -6.18
C ILE A 419 -22.55 14.15 -5.61
N GLU A 420 -22.82 15.47 -5.66
CA GLU A 420 -21.97 16.49 -5.07
C GLU A 420 -22.20 16.55 -3.55
N SER A 421 -21.65 15.60 -2.83
CA SER A 421 -21.72 15.55 -1.37
C SER A 421 -20.49 14.87 -0.78
N ALA A 422 -20.17 15.22 0.45
CA ALA A 422 -19.17 14.52 1.26
C ALA A 422 -19.80 13.79 2.45
N ASP A 423 -21.14 13.77 2.56
CA ASP A 423 -21.90 13.06 3.61
C ASP A 423 -22.33 11.68 3.07
N GLY A 424 -21.88 10.62 3.71
CA GLY A 424 -22.23 9.27 3.32
C GLY A 424 -23.72 8.95 3.35
N LYS A 425 -24.53 9.75 4.06
CA LYS A 425 -25.99 9.60 4.07
C LYS A 425 -26.58 9.79 2.66
N ASP A 426 -26.08 10.76 1.90
CA ASP A 426 -26.57 11.00 0.54
C ASP A 426 -26.24 9.83 -0.38
N LEU A 427 -25.06 9.22 -0.22
CA LEU A 427 -24.68 8.00 -0.92
C LEU A 427 -25.60 6.83 -0.54
N PHE A 428 -25.84 6.61 0.74
CA PHE A 428 -26.69 5.51 1.21
C PHE A 428 -28.12 5.66 0.72
N LYS A 429 -28.69 6.87 0.78
CA LYS A 429 -30.02 7.16 0.25
C LYS A 429 -30.11 6.89 -1.26
N GLU A 430 -29.08 7.25 -2.03
CA GLU A 430 -29.05 6.94 -3.47
C GLU A 430 -29.06 5.43 -3.73
N LEU A 431 -28.34 4.65 -2.90
CA LEU A 431 -28.25 3.19 -3.03
C LEU A 431 -29.57 2.45 -2.74
N GLU A 432 -30.58 3.09 -2.14
CA GLU A 432 -31.90 2.51 -1.92
C GLU A 432 -32.63 2.27 -3.25
N LYS A 433 -32.28 2.98 -4.31
CA LYS A 433 -32.91 2.83 -5.63
C LYS A 433 -32.59 1.45 -6.23
N ASP A 434 -33.61 0.77 -6.76
CA ASP A 434 -33.53 -0.58 -7.30
C ASP A 434 -32.54 -0.73 -8.46
N LYS A 435 -32.34 0.35 -9.24
CA LYS A 435 -31.44 0.34 -10.41
C LYS A 435 -30.00 -0.11 -10.10
N TYR A 436 -29.56 -0.03 -8.82
CA TYR A 436 -28.17 -0.34 -8.45
C TYR A 436 -27.89 -1.81 -8.12
N GLY A 437 -28.92 -2.67 -8.00
CA GLY A 437 -28.74 -4.09 -7.72
C GLY A 437 -27.97 -4.38 -6.41
N ASP A 438 -27.46 -5.61 -6.29
CA ASP A 438 -26.79 -6.08 -5.06
C ASP A 438 -25.27 -6.23 -5.20
N ASN A 439 -24.73 -6.16 -6.41
CA ASN A 439 -23.31 -6.30 -6.67
C ASN A 439 -22.65 -4.90 -6.74
N ILE A 440 -22.29 -4.36 -5.59
CA ILE A 440 -21.83 -2.98 -5.45
C ILE A 440 -20.38 -2.94 -5.01
N TYR A 441 -19.57 -2.16 -5.72
CA TYR A 441 -18.16 -1.91 -5.44
C TYR A 441 -17.96 -0.45 -5.09
N LEU A 442 -17.27 -0.17 -3.99
CA LEU A 442 -16.90 1.17 -3.55
C LEU A 442 -15.39 1.35 -3.59
N ILE A 443 -14.93 2.28 -4.39
CA ILE A 443 -13.54 2.70 -4.49
C ILE A 443 -13.36 3.94 -3.62
N LEU A 444 -12.54 3.83 -2.57
CA LEU A 444 -12.41 4.88 -1.55
C LEU A 444 -10.98 4.95 -1.01
N PRO A 445 -10.39 6.16 -0.85
CA PRO A 445 -9.18 6.35 -0.07
C PRO A 445 -9.39 6.03 1.42
N ILE A 446 -8.33 5.48 2.06
CA ILE A 446 -8.46 5.01 3.45
C ILE A 446 -8.83 6.10 4.44
N GLU A 447 -8.40 7.31 4.19
CA GLU A 447 -8.61 8.48 5.07
C GLU A 447 -10.10 8.76 5.29
N ARG A 448 -10.95 8.42 4.31
CA ARG A 448 -12.40 8.62 4.37
C ARG A 448 -13.15 7.46 5.03
N LEU A 449 -12.57 6.27 5.07
CA LEU A 449 -13.25 5.07 5.57
C LEU A 449 -13.75 5.18 7.03
N PRO A 450 -12.97 5.74 7.99
CA PRO A 450 -13.45 5.88 9.36
C PRO A 450 -14.67 6.79 9.50
N LYS A 451 -14.75 7.84 8.68
CA LYS A 451 -15.90 8.73 8.64
C LYS A 451 -17.10 8.00 8.05
N LEU A 452 -16.95 7.37 6.88
CA LEU A 452 -18.02 6.64 6.21
C LEU A 452 -18.58 5.50 7.08
N LYS A 453 -17.73 4.73 7.79
CA LYS A 453 -18.18 3.69 8.73
C LYS A 453 -19.00 4.25 9.89
N ARG A 454 -18.67 5.44 10.40
CA ARG A 454 -19.48 6.12 11.42
C ARG A 454 -20.83 6.54 10.89
N GLU A 455 -20.86 7.15 9.72
CA GLU A 455 -22.08 7.58 9.03
C GLU A 455 -22.99 6.38 8.73
N LEU A 456 -22.44 5.29 8.22
CA LEU A 456 -23.13 4.02 8.00
C LEU A 456 -23.76 3.45 9.30
N LYS A 457 -22.99 3.47 10.40
CA LYS A 457 -23.50 3.02 11.70
C LYS A 457 -24.67 3.86 12.18
N HIS A 458 -24.62 5.17 11.95
CA HIS A 458 -25.73 6.08 12.31
C HIS A 458 -26.95 5.83 11.43
N ALA A 459 -26.79 5.71 10.11
CA ALA A 459 -27.86 5.41 9.18
C ALA A 459 -28.55 4.08 9.52
N ASN A 460 -27.78 3.00 9.72
CA ASN A 460 -28.32 1.70 10.11
C ASN A 460 -29.10 1.73 11.44
N LYS A 461 -28.64 2.51 12.43
CA LYS A 461 -29.36 2.66 13.70
C LYS A 461 -30.67 3.40 13.54
N HIS A 462 -30.70 4.45 12.73
CA HIS A 462 -31.89 5.22 12.44
C HIS A 462 -32.95 4.34 11.79
N ASN A 463 -32.60 3.64 10.71
CA ASN A 463 -33.51 2.78 9.96
C ASN A 463 -34.04 1.60 10.81
N GLN A 464 -33.20 1.04 11.70
CA GLN A 464 -33.64 0.01 12.67
C GLN A 464 -34.60 0.55 13.74
N LYS A 465 -34.49 1.83 14.10
CA LYS A 465 -35.40 2.48 15.06
C LYS A 465 -36.75 2.75 14.39
N GLU A 466 -36.76 3.30 13.19
CA GLU A 466 -37.99 3.50 12.39
C GLU A 466 -38.79 2.21 12.23
N ARG A 467 -38.11 1.07 11.97
CA ARG A 467 -38.77 -0.25 11.90
C ARG A 467 -39.46 -0.66 13.19
N LYS A 468 -39.01 -0.20 14.36
CA LYS A 468 -39.58 -0.54 15.64
C LYS A 468 -40.76 0.35 16.05
N GLU A 469 -40.80 1.53 15.43
CA GLU A 469 -41.84 2.55 15.67
C GLU A 469 -43.04 2.38 14.73
N LYS A 470 -42.86 1.69 13.60
CA LYS A 470 -43.92 1.23 12.70
C LYS A 470 -44.36 -0.19 13.05
#